data_5a867ea3b39793951e37f133fc9cdd20
#
_entry.id   5a867ea3b39793951e37f133fc9cdd20
#
_cell.length_a   1.000
_cell.length_b   1.000
_cell.length_c   1.000
_cell.angle_alpha   90.00
_cell.angle_beta   90.00
_cell.angle_gamma   90.00
#
_symmetry.space_group_name_H-M   'P 1'
#
loop_
_entity.id
_entity.type
_entity.pdbx_description
1 polymer ?
#
loop_
_entity_poly.entity_id
_entity_poly.type
_entity_poly.pdbx_seq_one_letter_code
_entity_poly.pdbx_strand_id
1 'polypeptide(L)'
;MDDERLDWIKSYFKEICQDPNYDNFLGIEMTDIKEGTAAFKLAVSGRHCNIYGTVHGGILASISDIAMGATCLTIGKSIVTIDLNISYIRNSPKGSILTAVGQLISSGNSIIRTEGKVFDEQQRLLVVSHASYFITGNFLKNDHP
;
A
#
# COMPACT_ATOMS: atom_id res chain seq x y z
N MET A 1 18.14 -8.09 9.01
CA MET A 1 17.55 -6.94 8.43
C MET A 1 17.78 -5.75 9.28
N ASP A 2 18.01 -4.74 8.63
CA ASP A 2 18.38 -3.48 9.21
C ASP A 2 17.14 -2.74 9.72
N ASP A 3 16.96 -2.75 11.03
CA ASP A 3 15.86 -2.03 11.70
C ASP A 3 15.92 -0.52 11.38
N GLU A 4 17.12 0.04 11.22
CA GLU A 4 17.31 1.44 10.82
C GLU A 4 16.70 1.75 9.47
N ARG A 5 16.76 0.81 8.51
CA ARG A 5 16.15 1.01 7.20
C ARG A 5 14.62 1.05 7.30
N LEU A 6 14.04 0.17 8.09
CA LEU A 6 12.58 0.15 8.29
C LEU A 6 12.10 1.40 9.00
N ASP A 7 12.82 1.85 10.03
CA ASP A 7 12.50 3.09 10.74
C ASP A 7 12.60 4.30 9.80
N TRP A 8 13.61 4.33 8.95
CA TRP A 8 13.73 5.39 7.95
C TRP A 8 12.57 5.35 6.94
N ILE A 9 12.19 4.19 6.42
CA ILE A 9 11.06 4.06 5.48
C ILE A 9 9.78 4.56 6.14
N LYS A 10 9.55 4.22 7.39
CA LYS A 10 8.39 4.67 8.16
C LYS A 10 8.35 6.20 8.29
N SER A 11 9.48 6.80 8.60
CA SER A 11 9.63 8.27 8.68
C SER A 11 9.43 8.92 7.31
N TYR A 12 9.99 8.33 6.27
CA TYR A 12 9.85 8.81 4.90
C TYR A 12 8.37 8.85 4.45
N PHE A 13 7.62 7.78 4.70
CA PHE A 13 6.19 7.79 4.39
C PHE A 13 5.42 8.83 5.17
N LYS A 14 5.76 9.03 6.43
CA LYS A 14 5.13 10.08 7.25
C LYS A 14 5.37 11.48 6.68
N GLU A 15 6.56 11.75 6.20
CA GLU A 15 6.90 13.04 5.59
C GLU A 15 6.23 13.22 4.23
N ILE A 16 6.32 12.21 3.35
CA ILE A 16 5.80 12.33 1.98
C ILE A 16 4.28 12.45 1.95
N CYS A 17 3.58 11.89 2.92
CA CYS A 17 2.13 12.03 3.04
C CYS A 17 1.69 13.43 3.47
N GLN A 18 2.61 14.31 3.87
CA GLN A 18 2.33 15.72 4.15
C GLN A 18 2.39 16.60 2.90
N ASP A 19 3.05 16.13 1.84
CA ASP A 19 3.13 16.82 0.56
C ASP A 19 1.83 16.63 -0.23
N PRO A 20 1.46 17.58 -1.13
CA PRO A 20 0.26 17.45 -1.95
C PRO A 20 0.47 16.43 -3.06
N ASN A 21 0.35 15.15 -2.74
CA ASN A 21 0.42 14.01 -3.64
C ASN A 21 -0.81 13.11 -3.47
N TYR A 22 -0.86 12.00 -4.21
CA TYR A 22 -2.01 11.09 -4.16
C TYR A 22 -2.17 10.41 -2.80
N ASP A 23 -1.08 10.02 -2.15
CA ASP A 23 -1.11 9.41 -0.83
C ASP A 23 -1.68 10.38 0.21
N ASN A 24 -1.30 11.66 0.13
CA ASN A 24 -1.87 12.73 0.96
C ASN A 24 -3.37 12.89 0.68
N PHE A 25 -3.77 12.91 -0.59
CA PHE A 25 -5.19 13.00 -0.96
C PHE A 25 -5.99 11.85 -0.39
N LEU A 26 -5.47 10.63 -0.43
CA LEU A 26 -6.12 9.47 0.17
C LEU A 26 -6.22 9.60 1.69
N GLY A 27 -5.22 10.19 2.34
CA GLY A 27 -5.11 10.27 3.79
C GLY A 27 -4.72 8.94 4.42
N ILE A 28 -3.93 8.13 3.69
CA ILE A 28 -3.43 6.87 4.21
C ILE A 28 -2.34 7.09 5.26
N GLU A 29 -2.20 6.12 6.14
CA GLU A 29 -1.19 6.10 7.18
C GLU A 29 -0.55 4.72 7.27
N MET A 30 0.80 4.67 7.21
CA MET A 30 1.52 3.43 7.43
C MET A 30 1.43 3.04 8.90
N THR A 31 0.90 1.86 9.19
CA THR A 31 0.70 1.38 10.57
C THR A 31 1.72 0.33 11.00
N ASP A 32 2.22 -0.46 10.07
CA ASP A 32 3.23 -1.48 10.35
C ASP A 32 4.11 -1.72 9.15
N ILE A 33 5.35 -2.10 9.40
CA ILE A 33 6.32 -2.42 8.36
C ILE A 33 7.33 -3.44 8.90
N LYS A 34 7.56 -4.48 8.09
CA LYS A 34 8.59 -5.50 8.31
C LYS A 34 9.21 -5.84 6.96
N GLU A 35 10.33 -6.56 6.96
CA GLU A 35 10.87 -7.06 5.70
C GLU A 35 9.83 -7.92 4.96
N GLY A 36 9.47 -7.49 3.76
CA GLY A 36 8.51 -8.18 2.92
C GLY A 36 7.04 -7.96 3.27
N THR A 37 6.72 -7.11 4.25
CA THR A 37 5.34 -6.83 4.66
C THR A 37 5.16 -5.37 5.00
N ALA A 38 4.03 -4.79 4.57
CA ALA A 38 3.65 -3.42 4.93
C ALA A 38 2.14 -3.33 5.13
N ALA A 39 1.72 -2.50 6.08
CA ALA A 39 0.31 -2.27 6.36
C ALA A 39 0.00 -0.78 6.44
N PHE A 40 -1.14 -0.41 5.89
CA PHE A 40 -1.66 0.95 5.87
C PHE A 40 -3.10 0.99 6.34
N LYS A 41 -3.47 2.11 6.92
CA LYS A 41 -4.82 2.39 7.39
C LYS A 41 -5.44 3.52 6.59
N LEU A 42 -6.73 3.41 6.30
CA LEU A 42 -7.53 4.45 5.67
C LEU A 42 -8.85 4.62 6.41
N ALA A 43 -9.12 5.83 6.89
CA ALA A 43 -10.44 6.21 7.40
C ALA A 43 -11.28 6.71 6.21
N VAL A 44 -12.33 5.96 5.86
CA VAL A 44 -13.14 6.24 4.68
C VAL A 44 -14.02 7.48 4.90
N SER A 45 -13.80 8.50 4.08
CA SER A 45 -14.60 9.73 4.03
C SER A 45 -15.36 9.83 2.71
N GLY A 46 -16.17 10.87 2.55
CA GLY A 46 -16.98 11.09 1.34
C GLY A 46 -16.16 11.11 0.05
N ARG A 47 -14.93 11.66 0.07
CA ARG A 47 -14.05 11.71 -1.11
C ARG A 47 -13.58 10.35 -1.60
N HIS A 48 -13.72 9.32 -0.79
CA HIS A 48 -13.35 7.95 -1.13
C HIS A 48 -14.52 7.13 -1.68
N CYS A 49 -15.74 7.70 -1.65
CA CYS A 49 -16.94 6.95 -1.97
C CYS A 49 -17.39 7.16 -3.41
N ASN A 50 -18.08 6.14 -3.92
CA ASN A 50 -18.79 6.20 -5.20
C ASN A 50 -20.18 6.86 -5.02
N ILE A 51 -20.97 6.88 -6.10
CA ILE A 51 -22.32 7.46 -6.10
C ILE A 51 -23.30 6.71 -5.17
N TYR A 52 -22.96 5.50 -4.74
CA TYR A 52 -23.80 4.68 -3.85
C TYR A 52 -23.44 4.86 -2.36
N GLY A 53 -22.47 5.70 -2.04
CA GLY A 53 -22.04 5.94 -0.66
C GLY A 53 -21.14 4.84 -0.08
N THR A 54 -20.59 3.99 -0.91
CA THR A 54 -19.62 2.95 -0.53
C THR A 54 -18.24 3.27 -1.11
N VAL A 55 -17.20 2.63 -0.59
CA VAL A 55 -15.83 2.87 -1.05
C VAL A 55 -15.72 2.59 -2.54
N HIS A 56 -15.18 3.55 -3.29
CA HIS A 56 -14.95 3.39 -4.72
C HIS A 56 -13.91 2.28 -4.96
N GLY A 57 -14.19 1.40 -5.95
CA GLY A 57 -13.27 0.33 -6.32
C GLY A 57 -11.87 0.83 -6.66
N GLY A 58 -11.76 2.02 -7.26
CA GLY A 58 -10.48 2.67 -7.54
C GLY A 58 -9.69 3.02 -6.26
N ILE A 59 -10.35 3.37 -5.17
CA ILE A 59 -9.72 3.61 -3.88
C ILE A 59 -9.17 2.30 -3.30
N LEU A 60 -9.96 1.23 -3.34
CA LEU A 60 -9.52 -0.09 -2.90
C LEU A 60 -8.33 -0.59 -3.71
N ALA A 61 -8.32 -0.35 -5.01
CA ALA A 61 -7.18 -0.65 -5.87
C ALA A 61 -5.95 0.17 -5.50
N SER A 62 -6.12 1.46 -5.23
CA SER A 62 -5.01 2.37 -4.86
C SER A 62 -4.35 1.97 -3.56
N ILE A 63 -5.11 1.71 -2.50
CA ILE A 63 -4.53 1.32 -1.21
C ILE A 63 -3.89 -0.07 -1.28
N SER A 64 -4.40 -0.95 -2.12
CA SER A 64 -3.79 -2.26 -2.39
C SER A 64 -2.44 -2.10 -3.08
N ASP A 65 -2.37 -1.29 -4.13
CA ASP A 65 -1.13 -1.00 -4.86
C ASP A 65 -0.08 -0.36 -3.94
N ILE A 66 -0.48 0.60 -3.13
CA ILE A 66 0.43 1.26 -2.18
C ILE A 66 0.99 0.26 -1.17
N ALA A 67 0.15 -0.58 -0.57
CA ALA A 67 0.58 -1.56 0.40
C ALA A 67 1.53 -2.60 -0.21
N MET A 68 1.21 -3.10 -1.40
CA MET A 68 2.07 -4.06 -2.11
C MET A 68 3.37 -3.41 -2.57
N GLY A 69 3.32 -2.20 -3.12
CA GLY A 69 4.52 -1.46 -3.54
C GLY A 69 5.47 -1.18 -2.38
N ALA A 70 4.94 -0.86 -1.20
CA ALA A 70 5.74 -0.61 -0.01
C ALA A 70 6.56 -1.85 0.42
N THR A 71 6.09 -3.06 0.16
CA THR A 71 6.87 -4.28 0.44
C THR A 71 8.17 -4.31 -0.33
N CYS A 72 8.18 -3.77 -1.55
CA CYS A 72 9.39 -3.70 -2.38
C CYS A 72 10.43 -2.75 -1.77
N LEU A 73 9.98 -1.66 -1.17
CA LEU A 73 10.86 -0.72 -0.48
C LEU A 73 11.53 -1.37 0.74
N THR A 74 10.84 -2.29 1.41
CA THR A 74 11.39 -2.99 2.58
C THR A 74 12.62 -3.83 2.24
N ILE A 75 12.76 -4.25 1.00
CA ILE A 75 13.93 -4.99 0.50
C ILE A 75 14.90 -4.09 -0.28
N GLY A 76 14.74 -2.77 -0.17
CA GLY A 76 15.65 -1.78 -0.74
C GLY A 76 15.51 -1.56 -2.24
N LYS A 77 14.33 -1.80 -2.82
CA LYS A 77 14.08 -1.65 -4.26
C LYS A 77 13.08 -0.54 -4.56
N SER A 78 13.46 0.34 -5.50
CA SER A 78 12.54 1.27 -6.14
C SER A 78 11.84 0.57 -7.29
N ILE A 79 10.55 0.86 -7.47
CA ILE A 79 9.71 0.09 -8.39
C ILE A 79 8.70 0.97 -9.13
N VAL A 80 8.18 0.42 -10.22
CA VAL A 80 6.97 0.89 -10.90
C VAL A 80 6.04 -0.31 -11.10
N THR A 81 4.75 -0.06 -11.06
CA THR A 81 3.73 -1.10 -11.23
C THR A 81 3.69 -1.58 -12.68
N ILE A 82 3.78 -2.90 -12.89
CA ILE A 82 3.58 -3.54 -14.20
C ILE A 82 2.11 -3.87 -14.38
N ASP A 83 1.54 -4.58 -13.42
CA ASP A 83 0.14 -4.98 -13.43
C ASP A 83 -0.41 -5.05 -12.02
N LEU A 84 -1.71 -4.93 -11.93
CA LEU A 84 -2.48 -5.07 -10.70
C LEU A 84 -3.73 -5.88 -11.02
N ASN A 85 -3.84 -7.05 -10.43
CA ASN A 85 -5.02 -7.90 -10.51
C ASN A 85 -5.75 -7.83 -9.18
N ILE A 86 -7.04 -7.48 -9.20
CA ILE A 86 -7.80 -7.25 -7.99
C ILE A 86 -9.15 -7.96 -8.04
N SER A 87 -9.50 -8.61 -6.95
CA SER A 87 -10.81 -9.24 -6.73
C SER A 87 -11.52 -8.52 -5.60
N TYR A 88 -12.67 -7.95 -5.90
CA TYR A 88 -13.54 -7.28 -4.93
C TYR A 88 -14.50 -8.30 -4.34
N ILE A 89 -14.37 -8.56 -3.05
CA ILE A 89 -15.13 -9.60 -2.34
C ILE A 89 -16.31 -8.98 -1.60
N ARG A 90 -16.07 -7.83 -0.95
CA ARG A 90 -17.07 -7.13 -0.13
C ARG A 90 -16.79 -5.64 -0.20
N ASN A 91 -17.83 -4.82 -0.15
CA ASN A 91 -17.67 -3.37 -0.04
C ASN A 91 -17.86 -2.90 1.40
N SER A 92 -17.60 -1.62 1.63
CA SER A 92 -17.64 -1.00 2.95
C SER A 92 -18.21 0.42 2.83
N PRO A 93 -19.00 0.88 3.80
CA PRO A 93 -19.60 2.21 3.73
C PRO A 93 -18.66 3.32 4.17
N LYS A 94 -19.06 4.56 3.90
CA LYS A 94 -18.43 5.74 4.50
C LYS A 94 -18.35 5.58 6.02
N GLY A 95 -17.23 5.99 6.60
CA GLY A 95 -16.97 5.88 8.03
C GLY A 95 -16.24 4.61 8.43
N SER A 96 -16.07 3.65 7.51
CA SER A 96 -15.28 2.44 7.75
C SER A 96 -13.80 2.78 7.95
N ILE A 97 -13.12 1.93 8.72
CA ILE A 97 -11.66 1.96 8.89
C ILE A 97 -11.09 0.75 8.15
N LEU A 98 -10.33 1.00 7.10
CA LEU A 98 -9.74 -0.06 6.28
C LEU A 98 -8.29 -0.28 6.63
N THR A 99 -7.85 -1.53 6.57
CA THR A 99 -6.44 -1.90 6.67
C THR A 99 -6.03 -2.64 5.40
N ALA A 100 -5.06 -2.09 4.69
CA ALA A 100 -4.46 -2.71 3.52
C ALA A 100 -3.11 -3.32 3.91
N VAL A 101 -2.93 -4.59 3.60
CA VAL A 101 -1.70 -5.34 3.92
C VAL A 101 -1.10 -5.87 2.64
N GLY A 102 0.17 -5.55 2.41
CA GLY A 102 0.97 -6.09 1.32
C GLY A 102 1.94 -7.14 1.83
N GLN A 103 2.19 -8.14 1.01
CA GLN A 103 3.16 -9.20 1.29
C GLN A 103 3.98 -9.51 0.05
N LEU A 104 5.30 -9.59 0.23
CA LEU A 104 6.23 -10.02 -0.80
C LEU A 104 6.07 -11.52 -1.03
N ILE A 105 5.89 -11.92 -2.30
CA ILE A 105 5.81 -13.34 -2.69
C ILE A 105 7.15 -13.80 -3.23
N SER A 106 7.74 -13.06 -4.16
CA SER A 106 9.04 -13.37 -4.74
C SER A 106 9.72 -12.13 -5.29
N SER A 107 11.04 -12.12 -5.26
CA SER A 107 11.85 -11.05 -5.86
C SER A 107 12.88 -11.65 -6.79
N GLY A 108 12.78 -11.31 -8.08
CA GLY A 108 13.76 -11.65 -9.10
C GLY A 108 14.73 -10.49 -9.34
N ASN A 109 15.51 -10.59 -10.42
CA ASN A 109 16.47 -9.55 -10.80
C ASN A 109 15.79 -8.27 -11.31
N SER A 110 14.62 -8.41 -11.97
CA SER A 110 13.90 -7.30 -12.59
C SER A 110 12.47 -7.15 -12.12
N ILE A 111 11.84 -8.23 -11.65
CA ILE A 111 10.42 -8.27 -11.32
C ILE A 111 10.22 -8.79 -9.90
N ILE A 112 9.36 -8.09 -9.15
CA ILE A 112 8.90 -8.49 -7.82
C ILE A 112 7.41 -8.80 -7.92
N ARG A 113 7.00 -9.89 -7.27
CA ARG A 113 5.59 -10.30 -7.18
C ARG A 113 5.12 -10.17 -5.74
N THR A 114 3.90 -9.66 -5.60
CA THR A 114 3.30 -9.34 -4.29
C THR A 114 1.86 -9.80 -4.22
N GLU A 115 1.39 -9.94 -3.00
CA GLU A 115 -0.02 -10.21 -2.67
C GLU A 115 -0.52 -9.10 -1.74
N GLY A 116 -1.78 -8.70 -1.91
CA GLY A 116 -2.41 -7.69 -1.07
C GLY A 116 -3.78 -8.14 -0.59
N LYS A 117 -4.14 -7.68 0.61
CA LYS A 117 -5.48 -7.88 1.18
C LYS A 117 -5.93 -6.59 1.84
N VAL A 118 -7.23 -6.31 1.77
CA VAL A 118 -7.85 -5.20 2.48
C VAL A 118 -8.94 -5.74 3.38
N PHE A 119 -8.93 -5.30 4.63
CA PHE A 119 -9.90 -5.69 5.67
C PHE A 119 -10.61 -4.45 6.19
N ASP A 120 -11.86 -4.62 6.66
CA ASP A 120 -12.53 -3.59 7.44
C ASP A 120 -12.20 -3.71 8.94
N GLU A 121 -12.79 -2.83 9.76
CA GLU A 121 -12.58 -2.80 11.22
C GLU A 121 -13.09 -4.04 11.95
N GLN A 122 -13.93 -4.83 11.30
CA GLN A 122 -14.42 -6.11 11.83
C GLN A 122 -13.59 -7.29 11.32
N GLN A 123 -12.45 -7.02 10.68
CA GLN A 123 -11.56 -8.03 10.09
C GLN A 123 -12.19 -8.84 8.96
N ARG A 124 -13.23 -8.29 8.31
CA ARG A 124 -13.82 -8.92 7.13
C ARG A 124 -12.97 -8.60 5.91
N LEU A 125 -12.71 -9.60 5.09
CA LEU A 125 -11.94 -9.46 3.87
C LEU A 125 -12.75 -8.73 2.80
N LEU A 126 -12.25 -7.60 2.31
CA LEU A 126 -12.88 -6.80 1.27
C LEU A 126 -12.28 -7.04 -0.11
N VAL A 127 -10.96 -7.22 -0.17
CA VAL A 127 -10.20 -7.29 -1.41
C VAL A 127 -9.08 -8.29 -1.27
N VAL A 128 -8.86 -9.07 -2.34
CA VAL A 128 -7.61 -9.82 -2.56
C VAL A 128 -6.99 -9.31 -3.85
N SER A 129 -5.69 -9.09 -3.85
CA SER A 129 -4.98 -8.55 -5.00
C SER A 129 -3.62 -9.20 -5.19
N HIS A 130 -3.13 -9.14 -6.42
CA HIS A 130 -1.77 -9.51 -6.79
C HIS A 130 -1.22 -8.42 -7.70
N ALA A 131 0.04 -8.07 -7.53
CA ALA A 131 0.70 -7.10 -8.37
C ALA A 131 2.11 -7.54 -8.71
N SER A 132 2.56 -7.13 -9.89
CA SER A 132 3.94 -7.27 -10.33
C SER A 132 4.56 -5.89 -10.47
N TYR A 133 5.80 -5.76 -10.04
CA TYR A 133 6.56 -4.52 -10.08
C TYR A 133 7.85 -4.71 -10.84
N PHE A 134 8.22 -3.72 -11.64
CA PHE A 134 9.51 -3.65 -12.28
C PHE A 134 10.48 -2.88 -11.39
N ILE A 135 11.65 -3.47 -11.16
CA ILE A 135 12.71 -2.83 -10.35
C ILE A 135 13.37 -1.75 -11.20
N THR A 136 13.29 -0.49 -10.76
CA THR A 136 13.90 0.67 -11.44
C THR A 136 15.24 1.05 -10.84
N GLY A 137 15.57 0.56 -9.66
CA GLY A 137 16.81 0.89 -8.96
C GLY A 137 16.77 0.47 -7.50
N ASN A 138 17.63 1.07 -6.71
CA ASN A 138 17.67 0.85 -5.26
C ASN A 138 16.92 1.97 -4.54
N PHE A 139 16.24 1.62 -3.47
CA PHE A 139 15.59 2.57 -2.56
C PHE A 139 16.46 2.73 -1.31
N LEU A 140 17.31 3.75 -1.33
CA LEU A 140 18.31 3.99 -0.30
C LEU A 140 18.11 5.37 0.34
N LYS A 141 18.42 5.46 1.63
CA LYS A 141 18.29 6.70 2.42
C LYS A 141 19.04 7.88 1.82
N ASN A 142 20.20 7.63 1.22
CA ASN A 142 21.04 8.68 0.63
C ASN A 142 20.45 9.28 -0.65
N ASP A 143 19.55 8.57 -1.32
CA ASP A 143 18.90 9.01 -2.57
C ASP A 143 17.61 9.79 -2.28
N HIS A 144 17.12 9.74 -1.03
CA HIS A 144 15.88 10.39 -0.58
C HIS A 144 16.13 11.06 0.78
N PRO A 145 16.85 12.18 0.79
CA PRO A 145 17.20 12.89 2.04
C PRO A 145 15.98 13.52 2.74
#